data_0741e34e5a939837eee48b6a0601e279
#
_entry.id   0741e34e5a939837eee48b6a0601e279
#
_cell.length_a   1.000
_cell.length_b   1.000
_cell.length_c   1.000
_cell.angle_alpha   90.00
_cell.angle_beta   90.00
_cell.angle_gamma   90.00
#
_symmetry.space_group_name_H-M   'P 1'
#
loop_
_entity.id
_entity.type
_entity.pdbx_description
1 polymer ?
#
loop_
_entity_poly.entity_id
_entity_poly.type
_entity_poly.pdbx_seq_one_letter_code
_entity_poly.pdbx_strand_id
1 'polypeptide(L)'
;GTQDKVVAAQRLHSDHFILCSNNLPSKTVAALYPFSYSSLIHPHGMPLGRTDRGGPVYADIFQRDDQITNGVFFISGSAGQGKSYLQKKILTFMVTRGVHCYVMDPENEYSDVTRGLGGVVIDCASGNHKINIFEVRRIKLEDDVEEGAELPEISNESPMFLQHLSWLKDEFRIMMPEMPDSTLRALMILVQGMYASVGIDQHTDFDRLRHEDYPTFSTLYDFVQKQLGKNSYPMLTKEMISEVLLYIN
;
A
#
# COMPACT_ATOMS: atom_id res chain seq x y z
N GLY A 1 -53.21 -8.10 24.45
CA GLY A 1 -54.31 -8.32 23.50
C GLY A 1 -55.43 -7.25 23.54
N THR A 2 -56.06 -6.99 24.69
CA THR A 2 -57.17 -6.03 24.79
C THR A 2 -56.69 -4.58 24.89
N GLN A 3 -55.57 -4.36 25.55
CA GLN A 3 -54.99 -3.00 25.70
C GLN A 3 -54.48 -2.44 24.37
N ASP A 4 -53.93 -3.28 23.51
CA ASP A 4 -53.40 -2.85 22.20
C ASP A 4 -54.53 -2.40 21.25
N LYS A 5 -55.71 -3.02 21.37
CA LYS A 5 -56.90 -2.65 20.60
C LYS A 5 -57.43 -1.28 21.00
N VAL A 6 -57.44 -0.99 22.29
CA VAL A 6 -57.93 0.29 22.82
C VAL A 6 -57.03 1.43 22.39
N VAL A 7 -55.73 1.23 22.44
CA VAL A 7 -54.71 2.24 22.00
C VAL A 7 -54.81 2.52 20.51
N ALA A 8 -54.99 1.49 19.68
CA ALA A 8 -55.13 1.66 18.24
C ALA A 8 -56.44 2.39 17.88
N ALA A 9 -57.56 2.04 18.54
CA ALA A 9 -58.84 2.70 18.33
C ALA A 9 -58.84 4.16 18.78
N GLN A 10 -58.21 4.48 19.91
CA GLN A 10 -58.05 5.87 20.39
C GLN A 10 -57.20 6.74 19.45
N ARG A 11 -56.18 6.18 18.80
CA ARG A 11 -55.32 6.92 17.85
C ARG A 11 -55.99 7.19 16.51
N LEU A 12 -56.84 6.28 16.06
CA LEU A 12 -57.50 6.37 14.74
C LEU A 12 -58.88 6.98 14.78
N HIS A 13 -59.45 7.27 15.97
CA HIS A 13 -60.82 7.80 16.16
C HIS A 13 -61.90 7.09 15.29
N SER A 14 -61.75 5.76 15.12
CA SER A 14 -62.61 4.99 14.24
C SER A 14 -63.07 3.69 14.91
N ASP A 15 -64.35 3.61 15.24
CA ASP A 15 -64.97 2.40 15.81
C ASP A 15 -65.01 1.22 14.81
N HIS A 16 -64.90 1.49 13.51
CA HIS A 16 -64.90 0.45 12.48
C HIS A 16 -63.67 -0.49 12.56
N PHE A 17 -62.56 -0.02 13.05
CA PHE A 17 -61.33 -0.84 13.20
C PHE A 17 -61.49 -1.92 14.28
N ILE A 18 -62.36 -1.72 15.24
CA ILE A 18 -62.54 -2.68 16.34
C ILE A 18 -63.32 -3.90 15.85
N LEU A 19 -64.27 -3.72 14.90
CA LEU A 19 -65.06 -4.79 14.36
C LEU A 19 -64.32 -5.75 13.44
N CYS A 20 -63.27 -5.26 12.78
CA CYS A 20 -62.43 -6.05 11.89
C CYS A 20 -61.10 -6.52 12.57
N SER A 21 -60.97 -6.42 13.90
CA SER A 21 -59.74 -6.74 14.58
C SER A 21 -59.54 -8.23 14.79
N ASN A 22 -58.44 -8.77 14.33
CA ASN A 22 -57.99 -10.11 14.65
C ASN A 22 -56.98 -10.09 15.80
N ASN A 23 -57.05 -11.10 16.68
CA ASN A 23 -56.05 -11.28 17.72
C ASN A 23 -54.77 -11.86 17.12
N LEU A 24 -53.77 -10.99 16.89
CA LEU A 24 -52.46 -11.42 16.47
C LEU A 24 -51.52 -11.48 17.70
N PRO A 25 -50.79 -12.58 17.92
CA PRO A 25 -49.76 -12.65 18.94
C PRO A 25 -48.72 -11.53 18.71
N SER A 26 -48.18 -10.95 19.78
CA SER A 26 -47.14 -9.88 19.68
C SER A 26 -45.96 -10.27 18.82
N LYS A 27 -45.55 -11.55 18.86
CA LYS A 27 -44.51 -12.08 17.98
C LYS A 27 -44.87 -11.98 16.48
N THR A 28 -46.10 -12.21 16.12
CA THR A 28 -46.59 -12.11 14.72
C THR A 28 -46.62 -10.64 14.28
N VAL A 29 -47.03 -9.74 15.15
CA VAL A 29 -47.03 -8.30 14.86
C VAL A 29 -45.59 -7.80 14.70
N ALA A 30 -44.66 -8.26 15.55
CA ALA A 30 -43.24 -7.93 15.43
C ALA A 30 -42.63 -8.50 14.13
N ALA A 31 -43.04 -9.68 13.68
CA ALA A 31 -42.59 -10.26 12.41
C ALA A 31 -43.13 -9.53 11.17
N LEU A 32 -44.22 -8.80 11.30
CA LEU A 32 -44.79 -7.96 10.23
C LEU A 32 -44.17 -6.57 10.16
N TYR A 33 -43.17 -6.25 11.03
CA TYR A 33 -42.51 -4.96 11.01
C TYR A 33 -41.62 -4.84 9.74
N PRO A 34 -42.01 -3.99 8.77
CA PRO A 34 -41.40 -3.98 7.46
C PRO A 34 -40.05 -3.27 7.43
N PHE A 35 -39.67 -2.63 8.54
CA PHE A 35 -38.47 -1.79 8.61
C PHE A 35 -37.29 -2.48 9.30
N SER A 36 -37.37 -3.80 9.55
CA SER A 36 -36.26 -4.58 10.08
C SER A 36 -35.25 -4.91 8.96
N TYR A 37 -34.28 -4.07 8.77
CA TYR A 37 -33.11 -4.36 7.93
C TYR A 37 -31.84 -4.25 8.75
N SER A 38 -30.89 -5.11 8.45
CA SER A 38 -29.52 -4.96 8.94
C SER A 38 -28.79 -3.95 8.07
N SER A 39 -28.09 -3.03 8.67
CA SER A 39 -27.20 -2.09 7.97
C SER A 39 -25.86 -2.08 8.66
N LEU A 40 -24.81 -1.87 7.90
CA LEU A 40 -23.48 -1.56 8.42
C LEU A 40 -23.19 -0.10 8.07
N ILE A 41 -23.11 0.75 9.08
CA ILE A 41 -22.89 2.18 8.89
C ILE A 41 -21.74 2.63 9.79
N HIS A 42 -20.55 2.68 9.23
CA HIS A 42 -19.41 3.33 9.88
C HIS A 42 -19.47 4.83 9.59
N PRO A 43 -19.18 5.71 10.56
CA PRO A 43 -19.30 7.17 10.40
C PRO A 43 -18.48 7.74 9.21
N HIS A 44 -17.35 7.13 8.93
CA HIS A 44 -16.46 7.52 7.82
C HIS A 44 -16.41 6.46 6.72
N GLY A 45 -17.41 5.59 6.66
CA GLY A 45 -17.46 4.47 5.76
C GLY A 45 -17.66 4.86 4.31
N MET A 46 -17.04 4.08 3.42
CA MET A 46 -17.28 4.12 1.99
C MET A 46 -18.59 3.43 1.66
N PRO A 47 -19.44 3.98 0.76
CA PRO A 47 -20.67 3.31 0.30
C PRO A 47 -20.31 2.07 -0.53
N LEU A 48 -20.52 0.88 0.01
CA LEU A 48 -20.28 -0.37 -0.69
C LEU A 48 -21.51 -0.85 -1.48
N GLY A 49 -22.69 -0.62 -0.94
CA GLY A 49 -23.94 -1.07 -1.58
C GLY A 49 -25.10 -1.16 -0.60
N ARG A 50 -25.89 -2.21 -0.75
CA ARG A 50 -27.02 -2.52 0.12
C ARG A 50 -27.00 -4.00 0.51
N THR A 51 -27.53 -4.30 1.69
CA THR A 51 -27.78 -5.68 2.11
C THR A 51 -28.91 -6.31 1.26
N ASP A 52 -29.06 -7.62 1.37
CA ASP A 52 -30.17 -8.38 0.78
C ASP A 52 -31.55 -7.84 1.15
N ARG A 53 -31.69 -7.23 2.33
CA ARG A 53 -32.90 -6.59 2.85
C ARG A 53 -33.00 -5.10 2.54
N GLY A 54 -32.12 -4.56 1.68
CA GLY A 54 -32.14 -3.18 1.22
C GLY A 54 -31.47 -2.15 2.14
N GLY A 55 -30.94 -2.56 3.29
CA GLY A 55 -30.21 -1.68 4.21
C GLY A 55 -28.90 -1.17 3.57
N PRO A 56 -28.50 0.09 3.77
CA PRO A 56 -27.25 0.62 3.24
C PRO A 56 -26.03 0.01 3.94
N VAL A 57 -24.93 -0.14 3.18
CA VAL A 57 -23.65 -0.61 3.69
C VAL A 57 -22.59 0.46 3.45
N TYR A 58 -22.09 1.03 4.55
CA TYR A 58 -20.96 1.96 4.58
C TYR A 58 -19.87 1.34 5.43
N ALA A 59 -18.74 0.96 4.83
CA ALA A 59 -17.62 0.35 5.54
C ALA A 59 -16.40 1.26 5.54
N ASP A 60 -15.82 1.47 6.71
CA ASP A 60 -14.54 2.13 6.87
C ASP A 60 -13.44 1.08 6.91
N ILE A 61 -12.55 1.11 5.92
CA ILE A 61 -11.43 0.15 5.82
C ILE A 61 -10.32 0.43 6.84
N PHE A 62 -10.31 1.61 7.44
CA PHE A 62 -9.34 1.98 8.49
C PHE A 62 -9.87 1.75 9.91
N GLN A 63 -11.16 1.40 10.04
CA GLN A 63 -11.69 1.10 11.37
C GLN A 63 -10.99 -0.14 11.94
N ARG A 64 -10.59 0.00 13.18
CA ARG A 64 -10.01 -1.09 13.99
C ARG A 64 -10.87 -1.27 15.23
N ASP A 65 -11.17 -2.51 15.54
CA ASP A 65 -11.88 -2.94 16.74
C ASP A 65 -11.41 -4.35 17.13
N ASP A 66 -12.01 -4.94 18.15
CA ASP A 66 -11.66 -6.28 18.63
C ASP A 66 -11.83 -7.40 17.59
N GLN A 67 -12.60 -7.14 16.53
CA GLN A 67 -12.86 -8.10 15.45
C GLN A 67 -12.03 -7.79 14.19
N ILE A 68 -11.69 -6.52 13.95
CA ILE A 68 -10.96 -6.04 12.77
C ILE A 68 -9.59 -5.52 13.22
N THR A 69 -8.61 -6.40 13.27
CA THR A 69 -7.26 -6.12 13.77
C THR A 69 -6.29 -5.63 12.70
N ASN A 70 -6.60 -5.85 11.42
CA ASN A 70 -5.73 -5.43 10.31
C ASN A 70 -6.54 -4.80 9.16
N GLY A 71 -5.85 -4.16 8.20
CA GLY A 71 -6.43 -3.48 7.05
C GLY A 71 -6.31 -4.25 5.75
N VAL A 72 -6.11 -5.55 5.80
CA VAL A 72 -6.00 -6.37 4.60
C VAL A 72 -7.38 -6.70 4.04
N PHE A 73 -7.60 -6.37 2.76
CA PHE A 73 -8.81 -6.67 2.01
C PHE A 73 -8.52 -7.68 0.92
N PHE A 74 -9.30 -8.73 0.89
CA PHE A 74 -9.26 -9.72 -0.18
C PHE A 74 -10.57 -9.63 -0.99
N ILE A 75 -10.44 -9.29 -2.29
CA ILE A 75 -11.58 -9.20 -3.22
C ILE A 75 -11.48 -10.34 -4.22
N SER A 76 -12.40 -11.28 -4.16
CA SER A 76 -12.47 -12.41 -5.07
C SER A 76 -13.82 -12.48 -5.80
N GLY A 77 -13.83 -13.16 -6.93
CA GLY A 77 -15.03 -13.38 -7.73
C GLY A 77 -14.67 -13.85 -9.13
N SER A 78 -15.63 -14.42 -9.85
CA SER A 78 -15.48 -14.82 -11.24
C SER A 78 -15.20 -13.63 -12.17
N ALA A 79 -14.73 -13.88 -13.39
CA ALA A 79 -14.55 -12.84 -14.38
C ALA A 79 -15.87 -12.11 -14.66
N GLY A 80 -15.82 -10.79 -14.86
CA GLY A 80 -17.00 -9.97 -15.14
C GLY A 80 -17.89 -9.64 -13.94
N GLN A 81 -17.58 -10.09 -12.72
CA GLN A 81 -18.41 -9.83 -11.52
C GLN A 81 -18.14 -8.48 -10.83
N GLY A 82 -17.39 -7.60 -11.46
CA GLY A 82 -17.19 -6.24 -10.96
C GLY A 82 -16.04 -6.07 -9.94
N LYS A 83 -15.11 -7.02 -9.84
CA LYS A 83 -13.94 -6.89 -8.92
C LYS A 83 -13.17 -5.60 -9.17
N SER A 84 -12.71 -5.38 -10.40
CA SER A 84 -11.94 -4.17 -10.78
C SER A 84 -12.76 -2.89 -10.60
N TYR A 85 -14.09 -2.95 -10.82
CA TYR A 85 -14.96 -1.82 -10.55
C TYR A 85 -14.98 -1.45 -9.06
N LEU A 86 -15.13 -2.45 -8.18
CA LEU A 86 -15.12 -2.23 -6.74
C LEU A 86 -13.76 -1.68 -6.29
N GLN A 87 -12.65 -2.23 -6.78
CA GLN A 87 -11.30 -1.75 -6.45
C GLN A 87 -11.08 -0.31 -6.92
N LYS A 88 -11.50 0.05 -8.14
CA LYS A 88 -11.44 1.43 -8.65
C LYS A 88 -12.29 2.39 -7.80
N LYS A 89 -13.46 1.94 -7.33
CA LYS A 89 -14.32 2.70 -6.42
C LYS A 89 -13.64 2.94 -5.07
N ILE A 90 -12.99 1.91 -4.51
CA ILE A 90 -12.20 2.03 -3.26
C ILE A 90 -11.06 3.02 -3.47
N LEU A 91 -10.27 2.86 -4.53
CA LEU A 91 -9.16 3.74 -4.88
C LEU A 91 -9.62 5.21 -4.97
N THR A 92 -10.69 5.47 -5.73
CA THR A 92 -11.24 6.82 -5.88
C THR A 92 -11.65 7.41 -4.54
N PHE A 93 -12.35 6.64 -3.72
CA PHE A 93 -12.78 7.09 -2.39
C PHE A 93 -11.58 7.42 -1.48
N MET A 94 -10.54 6.59 -1.48
CA MET A 94 -9.34 6.81 -0.67
C MET A 94 -8.59 8.07 -1.11
N VAL A 95 -8.34 8.23 -2.41
CA VAL A 95 -7.65 9.40 -2.96
C VAL A 95 -8.43 10.69 -2.65
N THR A 96 -9.76 10.68 -2.77
CA THR A 96 -10.58 11.87 -2.45
C THR A 96 -10.56 12.24 -0.97
N ARG A 97 -10.13 11.33 -0.09
CA ARG A 97 -9.90 11.58 1.34
C ARG A 97 -8.45 11.98 1.66
N GLY A 98 -7.62 12.16 0.64
CA GLY A 98 -6.21 12.54 0.81
C GLY A 98 -5.28 11.37 1.15
N VAL A 99 -5.75 10.12 1.01
CA VAL A 99 -4.91 8.95 1.25
C VAL A 99 -3.99 8.71 0.05
N HIS A 100 -2.70 8.55 0.29
CA HIS A 100 -1.75 8.16 -0.74
C HIS A 100 -1.95 6.68 -1.10
N CYS A 101 -2.22 6.41 -2.37
CA CYS A 101 -2.50 5.07 -2.87
C CYS A 101 -1.43 4.64 -3.87
N TYR A 102 -0.95 3.42 -3.72
CA TYR A 102 -0.02 2.78 -4.65
C TYR A 102 -0.70 1.55 -5.26
N VAL A 103 -0.68 1.43 -6.58
CA VAL A 103 -1.33 0.34 -7.29
C VAL A 103 -0.31 -0.40 -8.13
N MET A 104 -0.21 -1.72 -7.93
CA MET A 104 0.52 -2.62 -8.83
C MET A 104 -0.49 -3.19 -9.83
N ASP A 105 -0.35 -2.82 -11.09
CA ASP A 105 -1.33 -3.07 -12.16
C ASP A 105 -0.70 -3.81 -13.34
N PRO A 106 -0.56 -5.14 -13.27
CA PRO A 106 0.04 -5.91 -14.34
C PRO A 106 -0.80 -5.96 -15.62
N GLU A 107 -2.11 -5.69 -15.54
CA GLU A 107 -3.05 -5.74 -16.66
C GLU A 107 -3.36 -4.37 -17.26
N ASN A 108 -2.79 -3.30 -16.70
CA ASN A 108 -3.00 -1.90 -17.12
C ASN A 108 -4.48 -1.46 -17.13
N GLU A 109 -5.24 -1.90 -16.15
CA GLU A 109 -6.66 -1.53 -15.99
C GLU A 109 -6.88 -0.19 -15.27
N TYR A 110 -5.88 0.32 -14.51
CA TYR A 110 -6.03 1.47 -13.61
C TYR A 110 -5.47 2.77 -14.17
N SER A 111 -4.79 2.75 -15.31
CA SER A 111 -4.12 3.91 -15.89
C SER A 111 -5.02 5.13 -16.07
N ASP A 112 -6.24 4.93 -16.60
CA ASP A 112 -7.17 6.04 -16.86
C ASP A 112 -7.74 6.63 -15.58
N VAL A 113 -8.11 5.80 -14.60
CA VAL A 113 -8.61 6.28 -13.31
C VAL A 113 -7.50 6.99 -12.54
N THR A 114 -6.27 6.49 -12.59
CA THR A 114 -5.10 7.12 -11.95
C THR A 114 -4.85 8.51 -12.52
N ARG A 115 -4.81 8.66 -13.84
CA ARG A 115 -4.66 9.98 -14.51
C ARG A 115 -5.83 10.90 -14.19
N GLY A 116 -7.07 10.37 -14.18
CA GLY A 116 -8.27 11.13 -13.83
C GLY A 116 -8.28 11.67 -12.39
N LEU A 117 -7.60 10.99 -11.48
CA LEU A 117 -7.40 11.40 -10.08
C LEU A 117 -6.16 12.29 -9.87
N GLY A 118 -5.43 12.65 -10.94
CA GLY A 118 -4.21 13.44 -10.86
C GLY A 118 -2.97 12.65 -10.43
N GLY A 119 -3.05 11.32 -10.46
CA GLY A 119 -1.93 10.44 -10.14
C GLY A 119 -0.95 10.23 -11.28
N VAL A 120 0.18 9.59 -10.97
CA VAL A 120 1.25 9.25 -11.92
C VAL A 120 1.19 7.77 -12.27
N VAL A 121 1.28 7.46 -13.55
CA VAL A 121 1.39 6.09 -14.05
C VAL A 121 2.83 5.84 -14.46
N ILE A 122 3.46 4.86 -13.82
CA ILE A 122 4.82 4.42 -14.12
C ILE A 122 4.72 3.12 -14.92
N ASP A 123 5.05 3.20 -16.20
CA ASP A 123 5.08 2.03 -17.10
C ASP A 123 6.48 1.43 -17.08
N CYS A 124 6.66 0.39 -16.26
CA CYS A 124 7.93 -0.33 -16.14
C CYS A 124 8.18 -1.27 -17.35
N ALA A 125 7.12 -1.69 -18.06
CA ALA A 125 7.23 -2.65 -19.17
C ALA A 125 7.77 -1.99 -20.44
N SER A 126 7.40 -0.74 -20.70
CA SER A 126 7.85 -0.01 -21.90
C SER A 126 9.31 0.44 -21.86
N GLY A 127 9.94 0.41 -20.67
CA GLY A 127 11.28 0.97 -20.46
C GLY A 127 11.34 2.51 -20.51
N ASN A 128 10.21 3.19 -20.69
CA ASN A 128 10.13 4.65 -20.73
C ASN A 128 10.30 5.30 -19.36
N HIS A 129 9.94 4.57 -18.31
CA HIS A 129 10.12 4.98 -16.92
C HIS A 129 11.17 4.11 -16.25
N LYS A 130 12.15 4.74 -15.62
CA LYS A 130 13.22 4.06 -14.90
C LYS A 130 13.20 4.50 -13.45
N ILE A 131 13.23 3.53 -12.54
CA ILE A 131 13.37 3.79 -11.11
C ILE A 131 14.85 3.70 -10.80
N ASN A 132 15.43 4.79 -10.28
CA ASN A 132 16.81 4.80 -9.86
C ASN A 132 16.93 4.30 -8.43
N ILE A 133 17.38 3.06 -8.23
CA ILE A 133 17.56 2.47 -6.90
C ILE A 133 18.74 3.09 -6.14
N PHE A 134 19.64 3.81 -6.81
CA PHE A 134 20.80 4.46 -6.17
C PHE A 134 20.46 5.83 -5.56
N GLU A 135 19.23 6.30 -5.71
CA GLU A 135 18.79 7.51 -5.03
C GLU A 135 18.58 7.24 -3.54
N VAL A 136 19.37 7.91 -2.71
CA VAL A 136 19.26 7.78 -1.25
C VAL A 136 18.00 8.50 -0.77
N ARG A 137 17.05 7.76 -0.21
CA ARG A 137 15.78 8.29 0.29
C ARG A 137 15.72 8.19 1.80
N ARG A 138 15.19 9.22 2.43
CA ARG A 138 14.77 9.13 3.82
C ARG A 138 13.60 8.15 3.90
N ILE A 139 13.81 7.03 4.55
CA ILE A 139 12.71 6.24 5.07
C ILE A 139 12.20 7.02 6.29
N LYS A 140 11.17 7.85 6.08
CA LYS A 140 10.40 8.35 7.20
C LYS A 140 9.69 7.12 7.77
N LEU A 141 10.16 6.62 8.87
CA LEU A 141 9.33 5.81 9.77
C LEU A 141 8.27 6.80 10.24
N GLU A 142 7.10 6.79 9.62
CA GLU A 142 5.96 7.56 10.09
C GLU A 142 5.73 7.18 11.56
N ASP A 143 5.43 8.19 12.37
CA ASP A 143 5.22 8.11 13.82
C ASP A 143 3.96 7.30 14.20
N ASP A 144 3.76 6.12 13.64
CA ASP A 144 2.78 5.12 14.09
C ASP A 144 3.36 4.26 15.23
N VAL A 145 4.20 4.87 16.04
CA VAL A 145 4.57 4.26 17.31
C VAL A 145 3.51 4.67 18.30
N GLU A 146 2.68 3.71 18.73
CA GLU A 146 1.83 3.85 19.90
C GLU A 146 2.66 4.48 21.04
N GLU A 147 2.16 5.57 21.64
CA GLU A 147 2.77 6.21 22.81
C GLU A 147 2.99 5.14 23.88
N GLY A 148 4.24 4.68 24.02
CA GLY A 148 4.62 3.71 25.04
C GLY A 148 5.35 2.46 24.57
N ALA A 149 5.52 2.22 23.26
CA ALA A 149 6.42 1.19 22.79
C ALA A 149 7.87 1.70 22.89
N GLU A 150 8.67 1.07 23.76
CA GLU A 150 10.13 1.22 23.72
C GLU A 150 10.61 0.69 22.36
N LEU A 151 10.81 1.62 21.42
CA LEU A 151 11.53 1.31 20.19
C LEU A 151 12.92 0.86 20.61
N PRO A 152 13.47 -0.23 19.98
CA PRO A 152 14.90 -0.40 20.02
C PRO A 152 15.48 0.93 19.55
N GLU A 153 16.36 1.53 20.34
CA GLU A 153 17.15 2.68 19.92
C GLU A 153 17.88 2.34 18.63
N ILE A 154 17.17 2.50 17.50
CA ILE A 154 17.81 2.72 16.23
C ILE A 154 18.44 4.09 16.45
N SER A 155 19.69 4.05 16.93
CA SER A 155 20.46 5.23 17.18
C SER A 155 20.30 6.11 15.93
N ASN A 156 19.83 7.35 16.10
CA ASN A 156 19.79 8.39 15.08
C ASN A 156 21.20 8.68 14.48
N GLU A 157 22.16 7.83 14.77
CA GLU A 157 23.57 7.89 14.44
C GLU A 157 23.99 6.96 13.29
N SER A 158 23.12 6.05 12.81
CA SER A 158 23.45 5.37 11.55
C SER A 158 23.18 6.33 10.41
N PRO A 159 24.23 6.83 9.72
CA PRO A 159 24.02 7.75 8.61
C PRO A 159 23.04 7.13 7.62
N MET A 160 22.08 7.91 7.16
CA MET A 160 21.03 7.50 6.19
C MET A 160 21.64 6.75 4.99
N PHE A 161 22.85 7.11 4.62
CA PHE A 161 23.62 6.46 3.57
C PHE A 161 23.96 4.99 3.90
N LEU A 162 24.31 4.65 5.14
CA LEU A 162 24.62 3.25 5.51
C LEU A 162 23.34 2.39 5.53
N GLN A 163 22.23 2.95 5.94
CA GLN A 163 20.93 2.28 5.86
C GLN A 163 20.56 2.00 4.42
N HIS A 164 20.75 2.97 3.52
CA HIS A 164 20.53 2.81 2.09
C HIS A 164 21.44 1.74 1.47
N LEU A 165 22.71 1.69 1.84
CA LEU A 165 23.61 0.63 1.37
C LEU A 165 23.18 -0.76 1.85
N SER A 166 22.69 -0.87 3.09
CA SER A 166 22.14 -2.13 3.59
C SER A 166 20.90 -2.55 2.80
N TRP A 167 19.99 -1.62 2.54
CA TRP A 167 18.83 -1.84 1.70
C TRP A 167 19.21 -2.25 0.26
N LEU A 168 20.16 -1.56 -0.38
CA LEU A 168 20.67 -1.91 -1.71
C LEU A 168 21.19 -3.34 -1.77
N LYS A 169 21.89 -3.78 -0.71
CA LYS A 169 22.40 -5.15 -0.64
C LYS A 169 21.27 -6.18 -0.66
N ASP A 170 20.18 -5.91 0.05
CA ASP A 170 19.01 -6.79 0.09
C ASP A 170 18.25 -6.76 -1.26
N GLU A 171 18.13 -5.58 -1.88
CA GLU A 171 17.58 -5.44 -3.23
C GLU A 171 18.37 -6.23 -4.28
N PHE A 172 19.70 -6.13 -4.30
CA PHE A 172 20.53 -6.92 -5.21
C PHE A 172 20.39 -8.42 -4.97
N ARG A 173 20.20 -8.85 -3.72
CA ARG A 173 19.96 -10.27 -3.41
C ARG A 173 18.60 -10.75 -3.96
N ILE A 174 17.58 -9.88 -3.96
CA ILE A 174 16.27 -10.18 -4.54
C ILE A 174 16.33 -10.18 -6.08
N MET A 175 16.99 -9.19 -6.65
CA MET A 175 17.10 -9.04 -8.12
C MET A 175 17.99 -10.13 -8.75
N MET A 176 18.99 -10.60 -8.04
CA MET A 176 20.01 -11.54 -8.52
C MET A 176 20.19 -12.70 -7.52
N PRO A 177 19.17 -13.58 -7.37
CA PRO A 177 19.18 -14.62 -6.32
C PRO A 177 20.29 -15.66 -6.52
N GLU A 178 20.79 -15.81 -7.75
CA GLU A 178 21.88 -16.77 -8.07
C GLU A 178 23.28 -16.18 -7.86
N MET A 179 23.38 -14.89 -7.51
CA MET A 179 24.69 -14.27 -7.26
C MET A 179 25.33 -14.82 -5.99
N PRO A 180 26.58 -15.32 -6.05
CA PRO A 180 27.31 -15.78 -4.86
C PRO A 180 27.51 -14.64 -3.85
N ASP A 181 27.52 -14.95 -2.56
CA ASP A 181 27.74 -13.98 -1.49
C ASP A 181 29.11 -13.27 -1.59
N SER A 182 30.12 -13.93 -2.15
CA SER A 182 31.43 -13.33 -2.42
C SER A 182 31.34 -12.23 -3.46
N THR A 183 30.60 -12.49 -4.55
CA THR A 183 30.38 -11.56 -5.67
C THR A 183 29.49 -10.41 -5.25
N LEU A 184 28.45 -10.67 -4.43
CA LEU A 184 27.62 -9.62 -3.84
C LEU A 184 28.44 -8.68 -2.94
N ARG A 185 29.36 -9.23 -2.13
CA ARG A 185 30.28 -8.40 -1.33
C ARG A 185 31.18 -7.54 -2.20
N ALA A 186 31.72 -8.11 -3.28
CA ALA A 186 32.53 -7.37 -4.23
C ALA A 186 31.72 -6.25 -4.91
N LEU A 187 30.48 -6.53 -5.33
CA LEU A 187 29.55 -5.54 -5.87
C LEU A 187 29.32 -4.40 -4.89
N MET A 188 29.07 -4.68 -3.61
CA MET A 188 28.81 -3.64 -2.61
C MET A 188 30.04 -2.75 -2.36
N ILE A 189 31.25 -3.30 -2.41
CA ILE A 189 32.48 -2.50 -2.35
C ILE A 189 32.59 -1.57 -3.56
N LEU A 190 32.27 -2.06 -4.76
CA LEU A 190 32.29 -1.27 -5.99
C LEU A 190 31.17 -0.21 -6.00
N VAL A 191 29.99 -0.51 -5.47
CA VAL A 191 28.89 0.45 -5.28
C VAL A 191 29.32 1.61 -4.36
N GLN A 192 29.95 1.30 -3.23
CA GLN A 192 30.50 2.36 -2.34
C GLN A 192 31.56 3.20 -3.06
N GLY A 193 32.44 2.56 -3.82
CA GLY A 193 33.45 3.27 -4.63
C GLY A 193 32.83 4.15 -5.72
N MET A 194 31.75 3.69 -6.33
CA MET A 194 30.97 4.49 -7.29
C MET A 194 30.40 5.74 -6.62
N TYR A 195 29.75 5.63 -5.47
CA TYR A 195 29.21 6.79 -4.73
C TYR A 195 30.34 7.77 -4.38
N ALA A 196 31.46 7.28 -3.85
CA ALA A 196 32.61 8.12 -3.55
C ALA A 196 33.15 8.84 -4.79
N SER A 197 33.09 8.21 -5.98
CA SER A 197 33.57 8.81 -7.24
C SER A 197 32.71 9.98 -7.73
N VAL A 198 31.45 10.05 -7.29
CA VAL A 198 30.52 11.16 -7.57
C VAL A 198 30.39 12.13 -6.38
N GLY A 199 31.20 11.94 -5.32
CA GLY A 199 31.23 12.82 -4.16
C GLY A 199 30.14 12.58 -3.14
N ILE A 200 29.50 11.40 -3.18
CA ILE A 200 28.47 11.01 -2.23
C ILE A 200 29.06 10.06 -1.18
N ASP A 201 28.94 10.43 0.09
CA ASP A 201 29.40 9.65 1.24
C ASP A 201 28.46 9.79 2.44
N GLN A 202 28.85 9.23 3.59
CA GLN A 202 28.07 9.29 4.84
C GLN A 202 27.87 10.71 5.40
N HIS A 203 28.63 11.69 4.97
CA HIS A 203 28.58 13.08 5.42
C HIS A 203 27.83 13.99 4.43
N THR A 204 27.36 13.44 3.34
CA THR A 204 26.67 14.16 2.28
C THR A 204 25.31 14.69 2.78
N ASP A 205 25.03 15.96 2.50
CA ASP A 205 23.72 16.58 2.73
C ASP A 205 22.76 16.18 1.60
N PHE A 206 21.99 15.11 1.83
CA PHE A 206 21.08 14.54 0.84
C PHE A 206 19.87 15.44 0.53
N ASP A 207 19.56 16.43 1.37
CA ASP A 207 18.45 17.37 1.11
C ASP A 207 18.78 18.37 -0.02
N ARG A 208 20.03 18.49 -0.40
CA ARG A 208 20.51 19.37 -1.48
C ARG A 208 20.68 18.66 -2.81
N LEU A 209 20.69 17.34 -2.81
CA LEU A 209 20.87 16.58 -4.02
C LEU A 209 19.56 16.49 -4.80
N ARG A 210 19.66 16.59 -6.12
CA ARG A 210 18.56 16.36 -7.06
C ARG A 210 18.65 14.95 -7.62
N HIS A 211 17.59 14.44 -8.21
CA HIS A 211 17.53 13.14 -8.85
C HIS A 211 18.67 12.91 -9.86
N GLU A 212 19.10 13.98 -10.55
CA GLU A 212 20.16 13.97 -11.56
C GLU A 212 21.57 13.78 -10.97
N ASP A 213 21.73 14.09 -9.70
CA ASP A 213 23.04 14.06 -9.02
C ASP A 213 23.41 12.65 -8.54
N TYR A 214 22.43 11.73 -8.53
CA TYR A 214 22.65 10.35 -8.12
C TYR A 214 23.18 9.47 -9.26
N PRO A 215 24.08 8.51 -8.94
CA PRO A 215 24.55 7.54 -9.92
C PRO A 215 23.41 6.65 -10.41
N THR A 216 23.60 6.02 -11.54
CA THR A 216 22.67 5.07 -12.16
C THR A 216 23.33 3.71 -12.38
N PHE A 217 22.57 2.72 -12.84
CA PHE A 217 23.17 1.44 -13.27
C PHE A 217 24.23 1.62 -14.37
N SER A 218 24.03 2.53 -15.32
CA SER A 218 25.04 2.85 -16.32
C SER A 218 26.30 3.40 -15.69
N THR A 219 26.17 4.27 -14.69
CA THR A 219 27.32 4.80 -13.92
C THR A 219 28.05 3.68 -13.19
N LEU A 220 27.31 2.74 -12.60
CA LEU A 220 27.89 1.57 -11.92
C LEU A 220 28.65 0.70 -12.93
N TYR A 221 28.05 0.37 -14.04
CA TYR A 221 28.68 -0.44 -15.09
C TYR A 221 29.99 0.19 -15.57
N ASP A 222 29.98 1.47 -15.94
CA ASP A 222 31.15 2.21 -16.38
C ASP A 222 32.23 2.28 -15.30
N PHE A 223 31.82 2.46 -14.06
CA PHE A 223 32.74 2.48 -12.93
C PHE A 223 33.45 1.14 -12.75
N VAL A 224 32.67 0.03 -12.72
CA VAL A 224 33.19 -1.33 -12.56
C VAL A 224 34.10 -1.70 -13.73
N GLN A 225 33.72 -1.36 -14.96
CA GLN A 225 34.52 -1.61 -16.15
C GLN A 225 35.90 -0.88 -16.08
N LYS A 226 35.92 0.35 -15.58
CA LYS A 226 37.18 1.10 -15.37
C LYS A 226 38.07 0.45 -14.31
N GLN A 227 37.49 -0.23 -13.31
CA GLN A 227 38.29 -0.91 -12.26
C GLN A 227 39.00 -2.17 -12.78
N LEU A 228 38.52 -2.82 -13.85
CA LEU A 228 39.26 -3.93 -14.47
C LEU A 228 40.67 -3.57 -14.92
N GLY A 229 40.87 -2.31 -15.34
CA GLY A 229 42.20 -1.78 -15.76
C GLY A 229 42.99 -1.16 -14.63
N LYS A 230 42.40 -0.96 -13.45
CA LYS A 230 43.02 -0.29 -12.30
C LYS A 230 43.05 -1.23 -11.10
N ASN A 231 44.17 -1.35 -10.42
CA ASN A 231 44.27 -2.14 -9.19
C ASN A 231 43.92 -1.28 -7.95
N SER A 232 42.81 -0.55 -8.02
CA SER A 232 42.42 0.41 -6.97
C SER A 232 41.84 -0.26 -5.72
N TYR A 233 41.44 -1.51 -5.82
CA TYR A 233 40.83 -2.29 -4.74
C TYR A 233 41.67 -3.58 -4.52
N PRO A 234 42.70 -3.55 -3.65
CA PRO A 234 43.58 -4.71 -3.44
C PRO A 234 42.89 -5.98 -2.97
N MET A 235 41.69 -5.82 -2.39
CA MET A 235 40.84 -6.94 -1.87
C MET A 235 40.03 -7.61 -2.98
N LEU A 236 39.91 -7.01 -4.17
CA LEU A 236 39.14 -7.54 -5.28
C LEU A 236 40.07 -8.05 -6.38
N THR A 237 39.89 -9.32 -6.76
CA THR A 237 40.61 -9.88 -7.92
C THR A 237 39.92 -9.45 -9.23
N LYS A 238 40.64 -9.52 -10.34
CA LYS A 238 40.07 -9.21 -11.65
C LYS A 238 38.93 -10.17 -12.01
N GLU A 239 39.02 -11.41 -11.59
CA GLU A 239 38.00 -12.44 -11.76
C GLU A 239 36.70 -12.02 -11.05
N MET A 240 36.77 -11.56 -9.79
CA MET A 240 35.62 -11.08 -9.03
C MET A 240 34.96 -9.87 -9.69
N ILE A 241 35.75 -8.91 -10.19
CA ILE A 241 35.24 -7.73 -10.92
C ILE A 241 34.58 -8.15 -12.23
N SER A 242 35.18 -9.11 -12.96
CA SER A 242 34.60 -9.65 -14.18
C SER A 242 33.28 -10.40 -13.91
N GLU A 243 33.22 -11.14 -12.81
CA GLU A 243 31.99 -11.83 -12.39
C GLU A 243 30.88 -10.84 -12.02
N VAL A 244 31.21 -9.76 -11.31
CA VAL A 244 30.24 -8.67 -11.04
C VAL A 244 29.70 -8.09 -12.35
N LEU A 245 30.55 -7.87 -13.37
CA LEU A 245 30.12 -7.35 -14.66
C LEU A 245 29.14 -8.28 -15.38
N LEU A 246 29.24 -9.60 -15.20
CA LEU A 246 28.28 -10.55 -15.80
C LEU A 246 26.88 -10.39 -15.21
N TYR A 247 26.75 -9.98 -13.96
CA TYR A 247 25.45 -9.80 -13.31
C TYR A 247 24.80 -8.43 -13.55
N ILE A 248 25.60 -7.39 -13.78
CA ILE A 248 25.12 -6.01 -13.96
C ILE A 248 25.03 -5.55 -15.42
N ASN A 249 25.34 -6.43 -16.39
CA ASN A 249 25.34 -6.13 -17.82
C ASN A 249 23.94 -6.22 -18.45
#